data_03a7a51d594821c443a17e1aabc296d0
#
_entry.id   03a7a51d594821c443a17e1aabc296d0
#
_cell.length_a   1.000
_cell.length_b   1.000
_cell.length_c   1.000
_cell.angle_alpha   90.00
_cell.angle_beta   90.00
_cell.angle_gamma   90.00
#
_symmetry.space_group_name_H-M   'P 1'
#
loop_
_entity.id
_entity.type
_entity.pdbx_description
1 polymer ?
#
loop_
_entity_poly.entity_id
_entity_poly.type
_entity_poly.pdbx_seq_one_letter_code
_entity_poly.pdbx_strand_id
1 'polypeptide(L)'
;MKDTSTVGGKGASLGEMFQKLTTIGVKVPNGFTLTTEAFQQFITADIPAATWKNVGAAEEVDDLRRAAIETSTLREALEVCLRGADPTDHLNLNSRAALARSLVRETPVPETIKSAIALEYGKLCEMYTPGVDVAVRSSATTEDSAEASFAGQYESYLNVSGEQDIIEKWRRCVASMFTERAIGYHLEHNMHPLDSAIAVVVMKMARSDKASSGVMFTIDPDSCLIICGATDLMP
;
A
#
# COMPACT_ATOMS: atom_id res chain seq x y z
N MET A 1 -12.34 -5.52 -16.97
CA MET A 1 -12.79 -4.19 -16.52
C MET A 1 -11.69 -3.61 -15.68
N LYS A 2 -11.14 -2.46 -16.06
CA LYS A 2 -10.07 -1.82 -15.31
C LYS A 2 -10.70 -0.98 -14.20
N ASP A 3 -10.99 -1.60 -13.08
CA ASP A 3 -11.49 -0.89 -11.90
C ASP A 3 -10.32 -0.39 -11.06
N THR A 4 -9.58 0.56 -11.63
CA THR A 4 -8.41 1.16 -10.97
C THR A 4 -8.82 1.97 -9.73
N SER A 5 -10.07 2.42 -9.65
CA SER A 5 -10.58 3.15 -8.49
C SER A 5 -10.74 2.26 -7.25
N THR A 6 -10.97 0.96 -7.47
CA THR A 6 -11.21 -0.02 -6.39
C THR A 6 -9.94 -0.80 -6.03
N VAL A 7 -9.12 -1.17 -7.02
CA VAL A 7 -7.97 -2.07 -6.80
C VAL A 7 -6.62 -1.43 -7.12
N GLY A 8 -6.60 -0.17 -7.54
CA GLY A 8 -5.40 0.53 -7.97
C GLY A 8 -4.84 0.03 -9.30
N GLY A 9 -3.84 0.71 -9.85
CA GLY A 9 -3.26 0.39 -11.15
C GLY A 9 -2.62 -0.99 -11.20
N LYS A 10 -1.79 -1.33 -10.21
CA LYS A 10 -1.13 -2.64 -10.13
C LYS A 10 -2.12 -3.79 -9.97
N GLY A 11 -3.15 -3.61 -9.12
CA GLY A 11 -4.20 -4.61 -8.92
C GLY A 11 -4.99 -4.87 -10.18
N ALA A 12 -5.39 -3.81 -10.90
CA ALA A 12 -6.12 -3.91 -12.16
C ALA A 12 -5.28 -4.62 -13.25
N SER A 13 -4.00 -4.25 -13.38
CA SER A 13 -3.09 -4.87 -14.36
C SER A 13 -2.85 -6.35 -14.05
N LEU A 14 -2.63 -6.72 -12.79
CA LEU A 14 -2.47 -8.11 -12.37
C LEU A 14 -3.74 -8.93 -12.62
N GLY A 15 -4.92 -8.39 -12.32
CA GLY A 15 -6.20 -9.05 -12.60
C GLY A 15 -6.41 -9.30 -14.10
N GLU A 16 -6.07 -8.33 -14.96
CA GLU A 16 -6.13 -8.48 -16.41
C GLU A 16 -5.13 -9.53 -16.90
N MET A 17 -3.88 -9.51 -16.41
CA MET A 17 -2.89 -10.54 -16.74
C MET A 17 -3.36 -11.93 -16.32
N PHE A 18 -3.88 -12.07 -15.11
CA PHE A 18 -4.41 -13.35 -14.64
C PHE A 18 -5.51 -13.89 -15.56
N GLN A 19 -6.49 -13.05 -15.92
CA GLN A 19 -7.60 -13.45 -16.77
C GLN A 19 -7.18 -13.80 -18.20
N LYS A 20 -6.28 -13.02 -18.80
CA LYS A 20 -5.89 -13.18 -20.21
C LYS A 20 -4.76 -14.18 -20.42
N LEU A 21 -3.74 -14.15 -19.58
CA LEU A 21 -2.51 -14.91 -19.81
C LEU A 21 -2.63 -16.36 -19.32
N THR A 22 -3.40 -16.61 -18.25
CA THR A 22 -3.60 -18.00 -17.78
C THR A 22 -4.32 -18.85 -18.82
N THR A 23 -5.20 -18.27 -19.63
CA THR A 23 -5.94 -18.97 -20.70
C THR A 23 -5.03 -19.45 -21.84
N ILE A 24 -3.88 -18.83 -22.02
CA ILE A 24 -2.88 -19.20 -23.03
C ILE A 24 -1.68 -19.94 -22.41
N GLY A 25 -1.81 -20.44 -21.18
CA GLY A 25 -0.82 -21.27 -20.50
C GLY A 25 0.27 -20.54 -19.74
N VAL A 26 0.24 -19.20 -19.65
CA VAL A 26 1.19 -18.44 -18.82
C VAL A 26 0.82 -18.56 -17.35
N LYS A 27 1.77 -18.95 -16.52
CA LYS A 27 1.57 -19.09 -15.06
C LYS A 27 1.66 -17.73 -14.38
N VAL A 28 0.53 -17.07 -14.20
CA VAL A 28 0.43 -15.84 -13.39
C VAL A 28 0.19 -16.25 -11.93
N PRO A 29 0.99 -15.78 -10.96
CA PRO A 29 0.75 -16.08 -9.54
C PRO A 29 -0.64 -15.61 -9.11
N ASN A 30 -1.39 -16.47 -8.42
CA ASN A 30 -2.71 -16.11 -7.89
C ASN A 30 -2.57 -15.29 -6.61
N GLY A 31 -3.65 -14.59 -6.25
CA GLY A 31 -3.68 -13.72 -5.09
C GLY A 31 -5.06 -13.08 -4.91
N PHE A 32 -5.14 -12.16 -3.98
CA PHE A 32 -6.31 -11.34 -3.72
C PHE A 32 -5.91 -9.87 -3.51
N THR A 33 -6.86 -8.97 -3.56
CA THR A 33 -6.62 -7.54 -3.32
C THR A 33 -7.54 -7.06 -2.21
N LEU A 34 -6.93 -6.45 -1.18
CA LEU A 34 -7.66 -5.60 -0.25
C LEU A 34 -7.94 -4.28 -0.97
N THR A 35 -9.20 -4.01 -1.21
CA THR A 35 -9.67 -2.88 -2.02
C THR A 35 -9.56 -1.55 -1.29
N THR A 36 -9.77 -0.47 -2.01
CA THR A 36 -9.88 0.88 -1.41
C THR A 36 -11.00 0.96 -0.38
N GLU A 37 -12.02 0.10 -0.45
CA GLU A 37 -13.06 0.02 0.57
C GLU A 37 -12.52 -0.45 1.91
N ALA A 38 -11.58 -1.43 1.93
CA ALA A 38 -10.92 -1.84 3.17
C ALA A 38 -10.12 -0.69 3.79
N PHE A 39 -9.44 0.11 2.96
CA PHE A 39 -8.77 1.33 3.43
C PHE A 39 -9.78 2.32 4.04
N GLN A 40 -10.89 2.61 3.34
CA GLN A 40 -11.92 3.52 3.84
C GLN A 40 -12.53 3.02 5.16
N GLN A 41 -12.85 1.72 5.25
CA GLN A 41 -13.35 1.12 6.47
C GLN A 41 -12.36 1.27 7.64
N PHE A 42 -11.07 1.14 7.38
CA PHE A 42 -10.04 1.29 8.41
C PHE A 42 -9.90 2.73 8.89
N ILE A 43 -9.82 3.69 7.97
CA ILE A 43 -9.64 5.11 8.37
C ILE A 43 -10.89 5.73 9.00
N THR A 44 -12.08 5.17 8.74
CA THR A 44 -13.33 5.61 9.38
C THR A 44 -13.65 4.86 10.67
N ALA A 45 -12.82 3.89 11.06
CA ALA A 45 -12.97 3.17 12.32
C ALA A 45 -12.64 4.08 13.52
N ASP A 46 -13.32 3.82 14.63
CA ASP A 46 -13.05 4.48 15.91
C ASP A 46 -11.65 4.12 16.43
N ILE A 47 -10.99 5.09 17.05
CA ILE A 47 -9.69 4.88 17.69
C ILE A 47 -9.91 4.49 19.15
N PRO A 48 -9.56 3.25 19.56
CA PRO A 48 -9.62 2.89 20.96
C PRO A 48 -8.69 3.76 21.83
N ALA A 49 -9.13 4.18 23.00
CA ALA A 49 -8.32 5.00 23.91
C ALA A 49 -6.95 4.37 24.26
N ALA A 50 -6.86 3.04 24.22
CA ALA A 50 -5.61 2.33 24.45
C ALA A 50 -4.55 2.58 23.36
N THR A 51 -4.95 2.89 22.13
CA THR A 51 -4.05 3.21 21.00
C THR A 51 -3.12 4.36 21.34
N TRP A 52 -3.64 5.39 21.99
CA TRP A 52 -2.89 6.60 22.33
C TRP A 52 -1.74 6.42 23.31
N LYS A 53 -1.72 5.30 24.03
CA LYS A 53 -0.59 4.96 24.93
C LYS A 53 0.69 4.66 24.16
N ASN A 54 0.56 4.16 22.95
CA ASN A 54 1.67 3.73 22.12
C ASN A 54 2.03 4.75 21.02
N VAL A 55 1.12 5.68 20.75
CA VAL A 55 1.37 6.75 19.75
C VAL A 55 2.36 7.74 20.33
N GLY A 56 3.62 7.66 19.86
CA GLY A 56 4.66 8.63 20.15
C GLY A 56 4.52 9.87 19.28
N ALA A 57 4.92 11.02 19.83
CA ALA A 57 5.03 12.28 19.10
C ALA A 57 6.32 12.99 19.45
N ALA A 58 6.91 13.67 18.48
CA ALA A 58 7.98 14.63 18.74
C ALA A 58 7.40 15.85 19.46
N GLU A 59 8.24 16.59 20.18
CA GLU A 59 7.81 17.74 20.98
C GLU A 59 7.10 18.80 20.10
N GLU A 60 7.58 18.98 18.89
CA GLU A 60 7.05 19.95 17.91
C GLU A 60 5.59 19.67 17.48
N VAL A 61 5.10 18.45 17.67
CA VAL A 61 3.75 18.03 17.29
C VAL A 61 2.90 17.53 18.47
N ASP A 62 3.34 17.75 19.72
CA ASP A 62 2.61 17.29 20.90
C ASP A 62 1.23 17.93 21.02
N ASP A 63 1.09 19.20 20.62
CA ASP A 63 -0.22 19.88 20.58
C ASP A 63 -1.15 19.25 19.53
N LEU A 64 -0.64 18.83 18.39
CA LEU A 64 -1.42 18.10 17.39
C LEU A 64 -1.84 16.73 17.90
N ARG A 65 -0.96 16.04 18.61
CA ARG A 65 -1.29 14.76 19.24
C ARG A 65 -2.40 14.93 20.27
N ARG A 66 -2.35 15.97 21.11
CA ARG A 66 -3.42 16.29 22.06
C ARG A 66 -4.74 16.59 21.36
N ALA A 67 -4.72 17.38 20.28
CA ALA A 67 -5.91 17.66 19.51
C ALA A 67 -6.46 16.41 18.79
N ALA A 68 -5.60 15.51 18.32
CA ALA A 68 -6.00 14.27 17.68
C ALA A 68 -6.66 13.26 18.67
N ILE A 69 -6.29 13.28 19.96
CA ILE A 69 -6.91 12.44 20.99
C ILE A 69 -8.40 12.78 21.18
N GLU A 70 -8.81 14.00 20.92
CA GLU A 70 -10.20 14.46 21.04
C GLU A 70 -11.08 14.04 19.84
N THR A 71 -10.50 13.41 18.81
CA THR A 71 -11.23 12.92 17.65
C THR A 71 -11.77 11.51 17.87
N SER A 72 -12.78 11.13 17.10
CA SER A 72 -13.43 9.82 17.23
C SER A 72 -12.81 8.80 16.27
N THR A 73 -12.55 9.19 15.03
CA THR A 73 -12.12 8.28 13.97
C THR A 73 -10.66 8.48 13.59
N LEU A 74 -10.05 7.45 13.00
CA LEU A 74 -8.69 7.52 12.48
C LEU A 74 -8.55 8.61 11.40
N ARG A 75 -9.57 8.82 10.57
CA ARG A 75 -9.58 9.86 9.55
C ARG A 75 -9.47 11.25 10.16
N GLU A 76 -10.32 11.56 11.14
CA GLU A 76 -10.30 12.86 11.83
C GLU A 76 -8.94 13.12 12.50
N ALA A 77 -8.39 12.10 13.17
CA ALA A 77 -7.07 12.20 13.79
C ALA A 77 -5.95 12.45 12.76
N LEU A 78 -6.00 11.77 11.62
CA LEU A 78 -5.05 12.00 10.52
C LEU A 78 -5.20 13.40 9.92
N GLU A 79 -6.41 13.91 9.77
CA GLU A 79 -6.64 15.30 9.34
C GLU A 79 -6.00 16.31 10.31
N VAL A 80 -6.11 16.06 11.61
CA VAL A 80 -5.43 16.89 12.63
C VAL A 80 -3.91 16.79 12.47
N CYS A 81 -3.35 15.59 12.32
CA CYS A 81 -1.91 15.38 12.13
C CYS A 81 -1.37 16.12 10.91
N LEU A 82 -2.14 16.16 9.82
CA LEU A 82 -1.73 16.78 8.55
C LEU A 82 -2.01 18.28 8.46
N ARG A 83 -2.74 18.85 9.42
CA ARG A 83 -3.11 20.26 9.43
C ARG A 83 -1.86 21.16 9.48
N GLY A 84 -1.66 22.01 8.47
CA GLY A 84 -0.51 22.90 8.35
C GLY A 84 0.81 22.16 8.05
N ALA A 85 0.74 21.00 7.41
CA ALA A 85 1.91 20.38 6.81
C ALA A 85 2.45 21.27 5.68
N ASP A 86 3.75 21.54 5.71
CA ASP A 86 4.43 22.40 4.76
C ASP A 86 5.52 21.59 4.03
N PRO A 87 5.38 21.38 2.70
CA PRO A 87 6.38 20.62 1.95
C PRO A 87 7.75 21.31 1.87
N THR A 88 7.84 22.60 2.20
CA THR A 88 9.10 23.34 2.22
C THR A 88 9.81 23.30 3.57
N ASP A 89 9.12 22.91 4.64
CA ASP A 89 9.67 22.73 5.98
C ASP A 89 9.80 21.24 6.32
N HIS A 90 10.98 20.69 6.08
CA HIS A 90 11.29 19.28 6.31
C HIS A 90 11.07 18.83 7.76
N LEU A 91 11.36 19.68 8.76
CA LEU A 91 11.16 19.30 10.15
C LEU A 91 9.68 19.20 10.49
N ASN A 92 8.90 20.21 10.08
CA ASN A 92 7.44 20.21 10.20
C ASN A 92 6.84 18.99 9.53
N LEU A 93 7.20 18.74 8.28
CA LEU A 93 6.65 17.64 7.48
C LEU A 93 7.00 16.27 8.08
N ASN A 94 8.27 16.07 8.48
CA ASN A 94 8.72 14.80 9.06
C ASN A 94 8.03 14.48 10.39
N SER A 95 7.94 15.47 11.29
CA SER A 95 7.30 15.29 12.60
C SER A 95 5.82 14.93 12.47
N ARG A 96 5.08 15.58 11.56
CA ARG A 96 3.67 15.28 11.25
C ARG A 96 3.50 13.93 10.59
N ALA A 97 4.35 13.62 9.63
CA ALA A 97 4.39 12.32 8.96
C ALA A 97 4.66 11.17 9.96
N ALA A 98 5.60 11.38 10.89
CA ALA A 98 5.90 10.40 11.94
C ALA A 98 4.71 10.16 12.86
N LEU A 99 4.01 11.20 13.29
CA LEU A 99 2.81 11.12 14.12
C LEU A 99 1.68 10.37 13.38
N ALA A 100 1.42 10.74 12.13
CA ALA A 100 0.39 10.07 11.30
C ALA A 100 0.70 8.58 11.10
N ARG A 101 1.95 8.23 10.77
CA ARG A 101 2.36 6.82 10.64
C ARG A 101 2.27 6.04 11.95
N SER A 102 2.67 6.65 13.06
CA SER A 102 2.54 6.04 14.39
C SER A 102 1.08 5.73 14.70
N LEU A 103 0.18 6.68 14.45
CA LEU A 103 -1.24 6.51 14.66
C LEU A 103 -1.83 5.37 13.81
N VAL A 104 -1.52 5.30 12.51
CA VAL A 104 -1.97 4.21 11.64
C VAL A 104 -1.44 2.86 12.12
N ARG A 105 -0.19 2.79 12.57
CA ARG A 105 0.43 1.54 13.03
C ARG A 105 -0.14 1.05 14.36
N GLU A 106 -0.53 1.94 15.24
CA GLU A 106 -1.04 1.59 16.56
C GLU A 106 -2.56 1.36 16.57
N THR A 107 -3.29 1.88 15.57
CA THR A 107 -4.73 1.66 15.46
C THR A 107 -5.03 0.21 15.10
N PRO A 108 -5.89 -0.49 15.84
CA PRO A 108 -6.27 -1.86 15.55
C PRO A 108 -6.98 -1.97 14.18
N VAL A 109 -6.60 -2.98 13.41
CA VAL A 109 -7.30 -3.29 12.17
C VAL A 109 -8.68 -3.86 12.49
N PRO A 110 -9.78 -3.41 11.86
CA PRO A 110 -11.12 -3.95 12.06
C PRO A 110 -11.20 -5.45 11.84
N GLU A 111 -12.03 -6.12 12.61
CA GLU A 111 -12.16 -7.58 12.59
C GLU A 111 -12.69 -8.10 11.25
N THR A 112 -13.52 -7.30 10.58
CA THR A 112 -14.01 -7.60 9.23
C THR A 112 -12.87 -7.74 8.21
N ILE A 113 -11.87 -6.86 8.29
CA ILE A 113 -10.69 -6.90 7.40
C ILE A 113 -9.82 -8.10 7.75
N LYS A 114 -9.58 -8.35 9.05
CA LYS A 114 -8.80 -9.52 9.48
C LYS A 114 -9.42 -10.82 9.02
N SER A 115 -10.73 -10.98 9.21
CA SER A 115 -11.48 -12.16 8.78
C SER A 115 -11.43 -12.35 7.27
N ALA A 116 -11.51 -11.28 6.50
CA ALA A 116 -11.38 -11.35 5.04
C ALA A 116 -9.98 -11.79 4.62
N ILE A 117 -8.92 -11.26 5.25
CA ILE A 117 -7.54 -11.70 5.00
C ILE A 117 -7.36 -13.18 5.33
N ALA A 118 -7.83 -13.63 6.49
CA ALA A 118 -7.75 -15.02 6.93
C ALA A 118 -8.42 -15.96 5.92
N LEU A 119 -9.64 -15.61 5.49
CA LEU A 119 -10.40 -16.38 4.50
C LEU A 119 -9.66 -16.51 3.17
N GLU A 120 -9.21 -15.40 2.60
CA GLU A 120 -8.59 -15.40 1.28
C GLU A 120 -7.17 -16.00 1.31
N TYR A 121 -6.42 -15.78 2.38
CA TYR A 121 -5.13 -16.43 2.57
C TYR A 121 -5.29 -17.96 2.78
N GLY A 122 -6.32 -18.39 3.50
CA GLY A 122 -6.67 -19.79 3.63
C GLY A 122 -6.88 -20.47 2.27
N LYS A 123 -7.63 -19.84 1.37
CA LYS A 123 -7.82 -20.32 -0.02
C LYS A 123 -6.49 -20.43 -0.79
N LEU A 124 -5.56 -19.48 -0.61
CA LEU A 124 -4.23 -19.57 -1.22
C LEU A 124 -3.43 -20.74 -0.64
N CYS A 125 -3.51 -20.97 0.66
CA CYS A 125 -2.86 -22.12 1.31
C CYS A 125 -3.41 -23.45 0.80
N GLU A 126 -4.71 -23.57 0.60
CA GLU A 126 -5.35 -24.75 0.00
C GLU A 126 -4.90 -24.98 -1.44
N MET A 127 -4.78 -23.91 -2.23
CA MET A 127 -4.39 -23.97 -3.65
C MET A 127 -2.91 -24.35 -3.84
N TYR A 128 -2.03 -23.92 -2.96
CA TYR A 128 -0.59 -24.08 -3.13
C TYR A 128 0.05 -24.97 -2.06
N THR A 129 0.21 -24.45 -0.86
CA THR A 129 0.80 -25.15 0.29
C THR A 129 0.46 -24.43 1.59
N PRO A 130 0.31 -25.13 2.71
CA PRO A 130 0.18 -24.48 4.02
C PRO A 130 1.31 -23.47 4.28
N GLY A 131 0.94 -22.27 4.73
CA GLY A 131 1.92 -21.22 4.99
C GLY A 131 2.59 -20.65 3.74
N VAL A 132 1.92 -20.64 2.59
CA VAL A 132 2.46 -20.12 1.33
C VAL A 132 3.00 -18.71 1.48
N ASP A 133 4.23 -18.49 0.99
CA ASP A 133 4.84 -17.16 0.96
C ASP A 133 4.13 -16.25 -0.05
N VAL A 134 3.84 -15.02 0.37
CA VAL A 134 3.19 -14.02 -0.46
C VAL A 134 4.01 -12.73 -0.52
N ALA A 135 3.77 -11.95 -1.56
CA ALA A 135 4.17 -10.56 -1.67
C ALA A 135 2.96 -9.68 -1.32
N VAL A 136 3.15 -8.72 -0.42
CA VAL A 136 2.15 -7.72 -0.04
C VAL A 136 2.60 -6.38 -0.63
N ARG A 137 1.84 -5.87 -1.59
CA ARG A 137 2.26 -4.74 -2.43
C ARG A 137 1.18 -3.66 -2.46
N SER A 138 1.56 -2.43 -2.22
CA SER A 138 0.69 -1.27 -2.43
C SER A 138 0.25 -1.15 -3.88
N SER A 139 -0.98 -0.69 -4.07
CA SER A 139 -1.61 -0.40 -5.35
C SER A 139 -2.50 0.82 -5.18
N ALA A 140 -1.91 2.02 -5.17
CA ALA A 140 -2.67 3.23 -4.98
C ALA A 140 -3.44 3.62 -6.24
N THR A 141 -4.55 4.33 -6.05
CA THR A 141 -5.38 4.81 -7.16
C THR A 141 -4.70 5.88 -7.98
N THR A 142 -3.74 6.58 -7.38
CA THR A 142 -2.97 7.68 -8.00
C THR A 142 -1.60 7.24 -8.53
N GLU A 143 -1.17 5.99 -8.30
CA GLU A 143 0.20 5.54 -8.58
C GLU A 143 0.57 5.56 -10.07
N ASP A 144 -0.41 5.35 -10.95
CA ASP A 144 -0.23 5.30 -12.41
C ASP A 144 -1.02 6.42 -13.13
N SER A 145 -1.30 7.54 -12.46
CA SER A 145 -1.97 8.66 -13.14
C SER A 145 -1.01 9.34 -14.11
N ALA A 146 -1.54 9.77 -15.27
CA ALA A 146 -0.75 10.45 -16.30
C ALA A 146 -0.18 11.81 -15.84
N GLU A 147 -0.82 12.39 -14.82
CA GLU A 147 -0.48 13.72 -14.30
C GLU A 147 0.50 13.67 -13.12
N ALA A 148 0.57 12.53 -12.42
CA ALA A 148 1.41 12.38 -11.25
C ALA A 148 1.83 10.91 -11.08
N SER A 149 3.13 10.62 -11.17
CA SER A 149 3.66 9.27 -10.96
C SER A 149 4.12 9.08 -9.52
N PHE A 150 3.37 8.29 -8.75
CA PHE A 150 3.77 7.85 -7.41
C PHE A 150 4.66 6.60 -7.43
N ALA A 151 5.32 6.31 -8.54
CA ALA A 151 6.18 5.15 -8.68
C ALA A 151 7.23 5.09 -7.57
N GLY A 152 7.29 3.99 -6.83
CA GLY A 152 8.24 3.77 -5.74
C GLY A 152 8.00 4.60 -4.47
N GLN A 153 6.86 5.28 -4.33
CA GLN A 153 6.52 6.03 -3.12
C GLN A 153 6.02 5.12 -1.99
N TYR A 154 5.41 4.00 -2.33
CA TYR A 154 4.75 3.13 -1.39
C TYR A 154 5.48 1.79 -1.23
N GLU A 155 5.29 1.15 -0.10
CA GLU A 155 6.05 -0.03 0.31
C GLU A 155 5.54 -1.33 -0.33
N SER A 156 6.47 -2.27 -0.51
CA SER A 156 6.19 -3.66 -0.87
C SER A 156 6.97 -4.58 0.06
N TYR A 157 6.32 -5.64 0.52
CA TYR A 157 6.89 -6.64 1.42
C TYR A 157 6.90 -7.99 0.73
N LEU A 158 8.05 -8.65 0.73
CA LEU A 158 8.25 -9.95 0.12
C LEU A 158 8.42 -11.03 1.19
N ASN A 159 8.18 -12.28 0.82
CA ASN A 159 8.33 -13.45 1.69
C ASN A 159 7.52 -13.32 3.00
N VAL A 160 6.30 -12.82 2.89
CA VAL A 160 5.37 -12.72 4.01
C VAL A 160 4.61 -14.03 4.14
N SER A 161 4.47 -14.57 5.34
CA SER A 161 3.76 -15.82 5.58
C SER A 161 2.94 -15.74 6.85
N GLY A 162 1.71 -16.24 6.79
CA GLY A 162 0.78 -16.22 7.91
C GLY A 162 -0.11 -14.98 7.94
N GLU A 163 -1.32 -15.17 8.47
CA GLU A 163 -2.39 -14.15 8.50
C GLU A 163 -1.96 -12.88 9.27
N GLN A 164 -1.33 -13.06 10.42
CA GLN A 164 -0.92 -11.94 11.28
C GLN A 164 0.14 -11.07 10.59
N ASP A 165 1.09 -11.68 9.90
CA ASP A 165 2.10 -10.96 9.15
C ASP A 165 1.49 -10.22 7.96
N ILE A 166 0.53 -10.82 7.26
CA ILE A 166 -0.18 -10.15 6.16
C ILE A 166 -0.95 -8.94 6.67
N ILE A 167 -1.67 -9.05 7.80
CA ILE A 167 -2.39 -7.95 8.44
C ILE A 167 -1.42 -6.82 8.80
N GLU A 168 -0.27 -7.15 9.40
CA GLU A 168 0.74 -6.17 9.77
C GLU A 168 1.35 -5.48 8.55
N LYS A 169 1.67 -6.23 7.48
CA LYS A 169 2.22 -5.66 6.24
C LYS A 169 1.18 -4.81 5.51
N TRP A 170 -0.09 -5.23 5.51
CA TRP A 170 -1.18 -4.41 4.98
C TRP A 170 -1.26 -3.06 5.70
N ARG A 171 -1.26 -3.06 7.03
CA ARG A 171 -1.28 -1.85 7.85
C ARG A 171 -0.06 -0.95 7.58
N ARG A 172 1.11 -1.54 7.36
CA ARG A 172 2.32 -0.78 6.97
C ARG A 172 2.20 -0.19 5.56
N CYS A 173 1.60 -0.91 4.60
CA CYS A 173 1.29 -0.33 3.30
C CYS A 173 0.36 0.89 3.43
N VAL A 174 -0.66 0.82 4.29
CA VAL A 174 -1.50 1.99 4.59
C VAL A 174 -0.67 3.12 5.21
N ALA A 175 0.18 2.81 6.19
CA ALA A 175 1.04 3.81 6.83
C ALA A 175 2.02 4.48 5.85
N SER A 176 2.43 3.80 4.77
CA SER A 176 3.33 4.38 3.77
C SER A 176 2.74 5.55 2.98
N MET A 177 1.41 5.71 2.98
CA MET A 177 0.75 6.92 2.44
C MET A 177 1.12 8.18 3.22
N PHE A 178 1.54 8.04 4.46
CA PHE A 178 1.87 9.13 5.37
C PHE A 178 3.38 9.25 5.63
N THR A 179 4.20 8.85 4.65
CA THR A 179 5.62 9.20 4.66
C THR A 179 5.80 10.68 4.33
N GLU A 180 6.88 11.29 4.81
CA GLU A 180 7.24 12.67 4.47
C GLU A 180 7.19 12.89 2.95
N ARG A 181 7.81 11.98 2.22
CA ARG A 181 7.85 12.01 0.75
C ARG A 181 6.45 11.92 0.12
N ALA A 182 5.58 11.02 0.60
CA ALA A 182 4.24 10.86 0.04
C ALA A 182 3.35 12.08 0.35
N ILE A 183 3.42 12.61 1.58
CA ILE A 183 2.67 13.82 1.96
C ILE A 183 3.17 15.02 1.15
N GLY A 184 4.49 15.22 1.10
CA GLY A 184 5.12 16.32 0.34
C GLY A 184 4.67 16.29 -1.13
N TYR A 185 4.73 15.12 -1.75
CA TYR A 185 4.29 14.95 -3.13
C TYR A 185 2.81 15.33 -3.36
N HIS A 186 1.90 14.91 -2.46
CA HIS A 186 0.49 15.32 -2.56
C HIS A 186 0.34 16.83 -2.48
N LEU A 187 1.01 17.47 -1.50
CA LEU A 187 0.92 18.91 -1.29
C LEU A 187 1.49 19.70 -2.45
N GLU A 188 2.63 19.29 -3.03
CA GLU A 188 3.24 19.90 -4.21
C GLU A 188 2.31 19.86 -5.43
N HIS A 189 1.44 18.83 -5.52
CA HIS A 189 0.45 18.69 -6.59
C HIS A 189 -0.94 19.22 -6.22
N ASN A 190 -1.05 20.01 -5.15
CA ASN A 190 -2.31 20.57 -4.63
C ASN A 190 -3.38 19.50 -4.34
N MET A 191 -2.95 18.30 -3.93
CA MET A 191 -3.82 17.20 -3.51
C MET A 191 -3.77 17.04 -1.99
N HIS A 192 -4.92 16.75 -1.38
CA HIS A 192 -4.90 16.38 0.04
C HIS A 192 -4.53 14.89 0.19
N PRO A 193 -3.61 14.51 1.10
CA PRO A 193 -3.19 13.10 1.24
C PRO A 193 -4.33 12.11 1.52
N LEU A 194 -5.41 12.56 2.17
CA LEU A 194 -6.59 11.73 2.47
C LEU A 194 -7.64 11.68 1.34
N ASP A 195 -7.43 12.39 0.23
CA ASP A 195 -8.26 12.27 -0.97
C ASP A 195 -7.84 11.07 -1.82
N SER A 196 -6.63 10.59 -1.61
CA SER A 196 -6.12 9.37 -2.24
C SER A 196 -6.53 8.14 -1.43
N ALA A 197 -6.69 7.02 -2.12
CA ALA A 197 -6.96 5.74 -1.50
C ALA A 197 -5.93 4.69 -1.94
N ILE A 198 -5.69 3.72 -1.08
CA ILE A 198 -4.75 2.63 -1.36
C ILE A 198 -5.49 1.29 -1.34
N ALA A 199 -5.27 0.50 -2.36
CA ALA A 199 -5.50 -0.93 -2.35
C ALA A 199 -4.19 -1.67 -2.09
N VAL A 200 -4.25 -2.90 -1.66
CA VAL A 200 -3.05 -3.72 -1.40
C VAL A 200 -3.24 -5.10 -2.01
N VAL A 201 -2.34 -5.44 -2.90
CA VAL A 201 -2.31 -6.75 -3.56
C VAL A 201 -1.52 -7.72 -2.70
N VAL A 202 -2.12 -8.86 -2.38
CA VAL A 202 -1.48 -10.02 -1.74
C VAL A 202 -1.41 -11.13 -2.77
N MET A 203 -0.23 -11.50 -3.22
CA MET A 203 -0.06 -12.49 -4.28
C MET A 203 1.02 -13.50 -3.91
N LYS A 204 0.86 -14.74 -4.36
CA LYS A 204 1.88 -15.78 -4.17
C LYS A 204 3.24 -15.30 -4.66
N MET A 205 4.28 -15.54 -3.86
CA MET A 205 5.65 -15.23 -4.25
C MET A 205 6.07 -16.00 -5.51
N ALA A 206 6.62 -15.26 -6.48
CA ALA A 206 7.40 -15.86 -7.56
C ALA A 206 8.81 -16.17 -7.03
N ARG A 207 9.25 -17.41 -7.19
CA ARG A 207 10.51 -17.90 -6.61
C ARG A 207 11.67 -17.65 -7.59
N SER A 208 12.09 -16.40 -7.69
CA SER A 208 13.25 -15.99 -8.51
C SER A 208 14.57 -16.56 -7.98
N ASP A 209 14.61 -16.94 -6.70
CA ASP A 209 15.74 -17.65 -6.09
C ASP A 209 15.91 -19.11 -6.57
N LYS A 210 14.92 -19.65 -7.27
CA LYS A 210 14.90 -21.03 -7.81
C LYS A 210 14.84 -21.09 -9.34
N ALA A 211 14.79 -19.93 -10.01
CA ALA A 211 14.68 -19.83 -11.45
C ALA A 211 15.22 -18.49 -11.93
N SER A 212 15.43 -18.35 -13.23
CA SER A 212 15.82 -17.09 -13.83
C SER A 212 14.69 -16.06 -13.74
N SER A 213 15.04 -14.81 -13.46
CA SER A 213 14.13 -13.67 -13.47
C SER A 213 14.79 -12.51 -14.18
N GLY A 214 13.98 -11.66 -14.81
CA GLY A 214 14.48 -10.51 -15.54
C GLY A 214 13.38 -9.52 -15.87
N VAL A 215 13.76 -8.41 -16.51
CA VAL A 215 12.87 -7.40 -17.03
C VAL A 215 13.04 -7.36 -18.54
N MET A 216 11.94 -7.28 -19.25
CA MET A 216 11.92 -7.13 -20.70
C MET A 216 11.14 -5.87 -21.05
N PHE A 217 11.76 -5.04 -21.88
CA PHE A 217 11.08 -3.91 -22.50
C PHE A 217 10.69 -4.31 -23.93
N THR A 218 9.47 -3.99 -24.33
CA THR A 218 9.00 -4.20 -25.70
C THR A 218 9.29 -3.02 -26.62
N ILE A 219 9.64 -1.88 -26.02
CA ILE A 219 10.00 -0.65 -26.72
C ILE A 219 11.27 -0.11 -26.07
N ASP A 220 12.24 0.29 -26.90
CA ASP A 220 13.41 1.01 -26.43
C ASP A 220 12.99 2.42 -25.96
N PRO A 221 13.24 2.78 -24.67
CA PRO A 221 12.84 4.08 -24.13
C PRO A 221 13.47 5.26 -24.85
N ASP A 222 14.69 5.10 -25.39
CA ASP A 222 15.45 6.17 -26.03
C ASP A 222 15.11 6.34 -27.51
N SER A 223 14.92 5.24 -28.25
CA SER A 223 14.66 5.25 -29.67
C SER A 223 13.21 5.06 -30.08
N CYS A 224 12.33 4.67 -29.14
CA CYS A 224 10.94 4.27 -29.37
C CYS A 224 10.78 3.11 -30.38
N LEU A 225 11.83 2.33 -30.62
CA LEU A 225 11.81 1.15 -31.46
C LEU A 225 11.36 -0.08 -30.68
N ILE A 226 10.63 -0.98 -31.35
CA ILE A 226 10.22 -2.26 -30.77
C ILE A 226 11.46 -3.14 -30.58
N ILE A 227 11.70 -3.56 -29.34
CA ILE A 227 12.79 -4.47 -29.01
C ILE A 227 12.26 -5.92 -29.07
N CYS A 228 12.84 -6.72 -29.94
CA CYS A 228 12.67 -8.18 -29.94
C CYS A 228 13.88 -8.83 -29.27
N GLY A 229 13.87 -8.92 -27.93
CA GLY A 229 14.93 -9.59 -27.18
C GLY A 229 14.78 -9.42 -25.67
N ALA A 230 15.16 -10.44 -24.91
CA ALA A 230 15.29 -10.34 -23.46
C ALA A 230 16.64 -9.71 -23.13
N THR A 231 16.65 -8.64 -22.34
CA THR A 231 17.88 -8.16 -21.72
C THR A 231 17.99 -8.80 -20.35
N ASP A 232 19.03 -9.62 -20.14
CA ASP A 232 19.42 -10.10 -18.82
C ASP A 232 19.92 -8.90 -18.02
N LEU A 233 19.08 -8.37 -17.16
CA LEU A 233 19.53 -7.46 -16.12
C LEU A 233 20.11 -8.31 -15.00
N MET A 234 21.42 -8.32 -14.94
CA MET A 234 22.21 -8.98 -13.90
C MET A 234 21.92 -8.45 -12.50
N PRO A 235 22.22 -9.26 -11.48
CA PRO A 235 21.81 -9.09 -10.08
C PRO A 235 22.37 -7.85 -9.41
#